data_da6e9ab5ed312d9f8742eddd9a6b9564
#
_entry.id   da6e9ab5ed312d9f8742eddd9a6b9564
#
_cell.length_a   1.000
_cell.length_b   1.000
_cell.length_c   1.000
_cell.angle_alpha   90.00
_cell.angle_beta   90.00
_cell.angle_gamma   90.00
#
_symmetry.space_group_name_H-M   'P 1'
#
loop_
_entity.id
_entity.type
_entity.pdbx_description
1 polymer ?
#
loop_
_entity_poly.entity_id
_entity_poly.type
_entity_poly.pdbx_seq_one_letter_code
_entity_poly.pdbx_strand_id
1 'polypeptide(L)'
;VLCFLAARYRGRTRVDDSLDVWAVHGVGGTVGAFGTGLFATILVNPGAANGLLYGNPAQLGIQVIDIGAVWVYSFLATSLILLAIKKTIGLRVSTKEEEEGLDATQHGEKAYSEEVQQGLATQTSAKLELVVKDSDREIIAEMIRKRQPLQVDLSTGAITTTEKEQKDRDAEED
;
A
#
# COMPACT_ATOMS: atom_id res chain seq x y z
N VAL A 1 15.07 2.42 -5.24
CA VAL A 1 15.36 2.03 -3.86
C VAL A 1 14.52 2.87 -2.89
N LEU A 2 14.61 4.21 -2.90
CA LEU A 2 13.94 5.07 -1.91
C LEU A 2 12.41 4.93 -1.95
N CYS A 3 11.77 4.87 -3.13
CA CYS A 3 10.34 4.64 -3.27
C CYS A 3 9.92 3.28 -2.69
N PHE A 4 10.72 2.24 -2.92
CA PHE A 4 10.47 0.91 -2.35
C PHE A 4 10.54 0.93 -0.82
N LEU A 5 11.53 1.59 -0.24
CA LEU A 5 11.65 1.75 1.21
C LEU A 5 10.47 2.54 1.79
N ALA A 6 10.04 3.60 1.09
CA ALA A 6 8.89 4.40 1.48
C ALA A 6 7.58 3.58 1.43
N ALA A 7 7.36 2.78 0.38
CA ALA A 7 6.21 1.89 0.27
C ALA A 7 6.20 0.84 1.40
N ARG A 8 7.36 0.24 1.67
CA ARG A 8 7.49 -0.70 2.79
C ARG A 8 7.23 -0.04 4.16
N TYR A 9 7.69 1.20 4.35
CA TYR A 9 7.42 1.96 5.57
C TYR A 9 5.94 2.29 5.68
N ARG A 10 5.29 2.78 4.60
CA ARG A 10 3.86 3.07 4.55
C ARG A 10 3.03 1.85 4.98
N GLY A 11 3.37 0.64 4.51
CA GLY A 11 2.69 -0.60 4.89
C GLY A 11 2.69 -0.93 6.40
N ARG A 12 3.56 -0.25 7.20
CA ARG A 12 3.59 -0.34 8.67
C ARG A 12 2.81 0.78 9.36
N THR A 13 2.27 1.72 8.60
CA THR A 13 1.48 2.84 9.10
C THR A 13 0.00 2.56 8.89
N ARG A 14 -0.86 3.37 9.52
CA ARG A 14 -2.32 3.33 9.32
C ARG A 14 -2.79 4.25 8.18
N VAL A 15 -1.88 4.69 7.33
CA VAL A 15 -2.21 5.56 6.19
C VAL A 15 -2.88 4.71 5.11
N ASP A 16 -4.08 5.12 4.74
CA ASP A 16 -4.86 4.50 3.66
C ASP A 16 -4.33 5.00 2.30
N ASP A 17 -3.43 4.24 1.72
CA ASP A 17 -2.83 4.49 0.40
C ASP A 17 -2.58 3.15 -0.29
N SER A 18 -3.64 2.55 -0.82
CA SER A 18 -3.60 1.21 -1.43
C SER A 18 -2.73 1.13 -2.68
N LEU A 19 -2.51 2.24 -3.37
CA LEU A 19 -1.72 2.30 -4.60
C LEU A 19 -0.29 2.82 -4.40
N ASP A 20 0.15 3.01 -3.15
CA ASP A 20 1.46 3.55 -2.80
C ASP A 20 1.77 4.92 -3.47
N VAL A 21 0.73 5.73 -3.70
CA VAL A 21 0.85 7.03 -4.40
C VAL A 21 1.82 7.96 -3.69
N TRP A 22 1.71 8.06 -2.35
CA TRP A 22 2.62 8.87 -1.56
C TRP A 22 4.07 8.39 -1.70
N ALA A 23 4.29 7.08 -1.62
CA ALA A 23 5.63 6.50 -1.67
C ALA A 23 6.27 6.62 -3.06
N VAL A 24 5.49 6.42 -4.12
CA VAL A 24 6.00 6.42 -5.50
C VAL A 24 6.09 7.85 -6.03
N HIS A 25 5.02 8.63 -5.93
CA HIS A 25 4.96 9.97 -6.51
C HIS A 25 5.45 11.07 -5.54
N GLY A 26 5.01 11.05 -4.27
CA GLY A 26 5.43 12.04 -3.28
C GLY A 26 6.92 11.94 -2.97
N VAL A 27 7.38 10.77 -2.53
CA VAL A 27 8.79 10.56 -2.20
C VAL A 27 9.65 10.53 -3.47
N GLY A 28 9.21 9.84 -4.52
CA GLY A 28 9.95 9.75 -5.78
C GLY A 28 10.14 11.10 -6.45
N GLY A 29 9.10 11.92 -6.52
CA GLY A 29 9.16 13.29 -7.06
C GLY A 29 10.09 14.19 -6.25
N THR A 30 9.99 14.14 -4.91
CA THR A 30 10.86 14.90 -4.01
C THR A 30 12.34 14.53 -4.20
N VAL A 31 12.65 13.23 -4.23
CA VAL A 31 14.01 12.74 -4.46
C VAL A 31 14.52 13.10 -5.85
N GLY A 32 13.65 13.04 -6.87
CA GLY A 32 13.99 13.42 -8.23
C GLY A 32 14.33 14.91 -8.36
N ALA A 33 13.48 15.78 -7.80
CA ALA A 33 13.72 17.23 -7.79
C ALA A 33 15.01 17.59 -7.02
N PHE A 34 15.21 16.97 -5.85
CA PHE A 34 16.46 17.14 -5.09
C PHE A 34 17.68 16.65 -5.87
N GLY A 35 17.55 15.49 -6.55
CA GLY A 35 18.57 14.95 -7.45
C GLY A 35 18.90 15.89 -8.61
N THR A 36 17.92 16.57 -9.17
CA THR A 36 18.14 17.61 -10.19
C THR A 36 18.97 18.75 -9.63
N GLY A 37 18.70 19.20 -8.41
CA GLY A 37 19.52 20.21 -7.73
C GLY A 37 20.99 19.80 -7.52
N LEU A 38 21.25 18.50 -7.39
CA LEU A 38 22.61 17.97 -7.23
C LEU A 38 23.32 17.75 -8.56
N PHE A 39 22.67 17.08 -9.52
CA PHE A 39 23.31 16.45 -10.68
C PHE A 39 23.04 17.16 -12.02
N ALA A 40 22.19 18.20 -12.08
CA ALA A 40 21.94 18.91 -13.33
C ALA A 40 23.25 19.46 -13.92
N THR A 41 23.36 19.40 -15.25
CA THR A 41 24.52 19.96 -15.96
C THR A 41 24.14 20.46 -17.34
N ILE A 42 24.68 21.63 -17.71
CA ILE A 42 24.56 22.23 -19.03
C ILE A 42 25.19 21.37 -20.14
N LEU A 43 26.06 20.43 -19.79
CA LEU A 43 26.67 19.50 -20.76
C LEU A 43 25.64 18.53 -21.35
N VAL A 44 24.59 18.20 -20.58
CA VAL A 44 23.50 17.33 -21.04
C VAL A 44 22.34 18.15 -21.59
N ASN A 45 21.98 19.23 -20.91
CA ASN A 45 20.93 20.15 -21.36
C ASN A 45 21.45 21.59 -21.32
N PRO A 46 21.84 22.17 -22.46
CA PRO A 46 22.37 23.53 -22.52
C PRO A 46 21.38 24.61 -22.07
N GLY A 47 20.07 24.35 -22.09
CA GLY A 47 19.03 25.25 -21.59
C GLY A 47 18.81 25.18 -20.08
N ALA A 48 19.51 24.30 -19.37
CA ALA A 48 19.41 24.14 -17.93
C ALA A 48 20.51 24.93 -17.18
N ALA A 49 20.48 24.84 -15.84
CA ALA A 49 21.55 25.34 -14.98
C ALA A 49 22.39 24.16 -14.41
N ASN A 50 23.63 24.40 -14.08
CA ASN A 50 24.44 23.43 -13.35
C ASN A 50 23.89 23.24 -11.93
N GLY A 51 23.96 22.01 -11.42
CA GLY A 51 23.65 21.67 -10.03
C GLY A 51 24.85 21.86 -9.09
N LEU A 52 24.65 21.49 -7.83
CA LEU A 52 25.65 21.62 -6.77
C LEU A 52 26.99 20.95 -7.16
N LEU A 53 26.97 19.73 -7.68
CA LEU A 53 28.18 18.98 -8.04
C LEU A 53 28.93 19.55 -9.24
N TYR A 54 28.29 20.44 -9.99
CA TYR A 54 28.89 21.17 -11.11
C TYR A 54 29.12 22.65 -10.80
N GLY A 55 29.29 22.97 -9.49
CA GLY A 55 29.73 24.27 -9.01
C GLY A 55 28.66 25.34 -8.84
N ASN A 56 27.36 24.96 -8.85
CA ASN A 56 26.26 25.90 -8.64
C ASN A 56 25.39 25.48 -7.43
N PRO A 57 25.79 25.82 -6.20
CA PRO A 57 25.01 25.50 -5.00
C PRO A 57 23.65 26.22 -4.94
N ALA A 58 23.51 27.35 -5.61
CA ALA A 58 22.24 28.09 -5.67
C ALA A 58 21.11 27.25 -6.29
N GLN A 59 21.44 26.40 -7.28
CA GLN A 59 20.46 25.52 -7.92
C GLN A 59 19.85 24.52 -6.92
N LEU A 60 20.64 23.96 -6.02
CA LEU A 60 20.10 23.10 -4.96
C LEU A 60 19.18 23.87 -4.02
N GLY A 61 19.54 25.10 -3.66
CA GLY A 61 18.67 25.97 -2.85
C GLY A 61 17.33 26.26 -3.53
N ILE A 62 17.34 26.53 -4.83
CA ILE A 62 16.14 26.75 -5.63
C ILE A 62 15.25 25.49 -5.61
N GLN A 63 15.82 24.30 -5.83
CA GLN A 63 15.06 23.04 -5.81
C GLN A 63 14.44 22.75 -4.43
N VAL A 64 15.14 23.06 -3.35
CA VAL A 64 14.58 22.87 -2.00
C VAL A 64 13.39 23.80 -1.75
N ILE A 65 13.47 25.06 -2.19
CA ILE A 65 12.36 26.00 -2.10
C ILE A 65 11.18 25.55 -2.95
N ASP A 66 11.44 25.10 -4.18
CA ASP A 66 10.43 24.60 -5.11
C ASP A 66 9.70 23.37 -4.54
N ILE A 67 10.44 22.38 -4.05
CA ILE A 67 9.90 21.22 -3.34
C ILE A 67 8.96 21.66 -2.21
N GLY A 68 9.41 22.58 -1.35
CA GLY A 68 8.61 23.11 -0.24
C GLY A 68 7.34 23.80 -0.71
N ALA A 69 7.43 24.64 -1.73
CA ALA A 69 6.30 25.35 -2.30
C ALA A 69 5.27 24.37 -2.91
N VAL A 70 5.72 23.38 -3.67
CA VAL A 70 4.85 22.35 -4.27
C VAL A 70 4.17 21.50 -3.19
N TRP A 71 4.88 21.11 -2.13
CA TRP A 71 4.28 20.36 -1.03
C TRP A 71 3.18 21.15 -0.32
N VAL A 72 3.44 22.40 0.04
CA VAL A 72 2.46 23.28 0.70
C VAL A 72 1.26 23.50 -0.21
N TYR A 73 1.49 23.86 -1.46
CA TYR A 73 0.42 24.09 -2.42
C TYR A 73 -0.46 22.84 -2.61
N SER A 74 0.17 21.70 -2.88
CA SER A 74 -0.55 20.44 -3.11
C SER A 74 -1.36 20.02 -1.89
N PHE A 75 -0.78 20.13 -0.69
CA PHE A 75 -1.49 19.82 0.55
C PHE A 75 -2.72 20.70 0.76
N LEU A 76 -2.56 22.01 0.60
CA LEU A 76 -3.66 22.97 0.80
C LEU A 76 -4.75 22.78 -0.27
N ALA A 77 -4.36 22.73 -1.54
CA ALA A 77 -5.31 22.57 -2.64
C ALA A 77 -6.10 21.27 -2.53
N THR A 78 -5.40 20.14 -2.31
CA THR A 78 -6.05 18.83 -2.16
C THR A 78 -6.95 18.81 -0.92
N SER A 79 -6.52 19.38 0.20
CA SER A 79 -7.34 19.45 1.41
C SER A 79 -8.64 20.21 1.17
N LEU A 80 -8.59 21.34 0.48
CA LEU A 80 -9.78 22.13 0.13
C LEU A 80 -10.73 21.34 -0.77
N ILE A 81 -10.19 20.68 -1.80
CA ILE A 81 -11.00 19.85 -2.72
C ILE A 81 -11.67 18.71 -1.94
N LEU A 82 -10.90 17.98 -1.12
CA LEU A 82 -11.43 16.87 -0.34
C LEU A 82 -12.49 17.33 0.68
N LEU A 83 -12.32 18.48 1.30
CA LEU A 83 -13.33 19.05 2.19
C LEU A 83 -14.63 19.38 1.45
N ALA A 84 -14.53 19.94 0.24
CA ALA A 84 -15.70 20.21 -0.60
C ALA A 84 -16.42 18.92 -0.99
N ILE A 85 -15.68 17.90 -1.44
CA ILE A 85 -16.24 16.58 -1.81
C ILE A 85 -16.88 15.92 -0.59
N LYS A 86 -16.20 15.95 0.57
CA LYS A 86 -16.74 15.37 1.81
C LYS A 86 -18.09 15.97 2.21
N LYS A 87 -18.27 17.28 1.97
CA LYS A 87 -19.51 17.99 2.33
C LYS A 87 -20.66 17.76 1.33
N THR A 88 -20.35 17.36 0.09
CA THR A 88 -21.33 17.21 -0.99
C THR A 88 -21.74 15.76 -1.21
N ILE A 89 -20.81 14.92 -1.63
CA ILE A 89 -21.06 13.53 -2.06
C ILE A 89 -20.44 12.48 -1.15
N GLY A 90 -19.60 12.89 -0.18
CA GLY A 90 -18.85 11.97 0.67
C GLY A 90 -17.53 11.53 0.04
N LEU A 91 -16.65 10.93 0.85
CA LEU A 91 -15.31 10.49 0.42
C LEU A 91 -15.15 8.97 0.41
N ARG A 92 -16.03 8.24 1.09
CA ARG A 92 -15.91 6.77 1.21
C ARG A 92 -17.26 6.12 0.95
N VAL A 93 -17.18 4.96 0.37
CA VAL A 93 -18.30 4.01 0.29
C VAL A 93 -18.53 3.33 1.64
N SER A 94 -19.60 2.57 1.78
CA SER A 94 -19.83 1.79 2.98
C SER A 94 -18.81 0.67 3.13
N THR A 95 -18.52 0.25 4.36
CA THR A 95 -17.59 -0.86 4.63
C THR A 95 -17.99 -2.13 3.87
N LYS A 96 -19.29 -2.39 3.74
CA LYS A 96 -19.80 -3.54 3.00
C LYS A 96 -19.44 -3.47 1.51
N GLU A 97 -19.62 -2.32 0.87
CA GLU A 97 -19.27 -2.12 -0.54
C GLU A 97 -17.76 -2.22 -0.75
N GLU A 98 -16.97 -1.72 0.22
CA GLU A 98 -15.50 -1.81 0.18
C GLU A 98 -15.03 -3.28 0.27
N GLU A 99 -15.67 -4.10 1.12
CA GLU A 99 -15.39 -5.53 1.26
C GLU A 99 -15.85 -6.36 0.04
N GLU A 100 -16.99 -6.02 -0.56
CA GLU A 100 -17.49 -6.67 -1.78
C GLU A 100 -16.69 -6.29 -3.03
N GLY A 101 -15.97 -5.16 -3.00
CA GLY A 101 -15.19 -4.61 -4.10
C GLY A 101 -15.94 -3.57 -4.91
N LEU A 102 -15.23 -2.46 -5.22
CA LEU A 102 -15.81 -1.29 -5.86
C LEU A 102 -16.20 -1.53 -7.33
N ASP A 103 -15.51 -2.44 -8.01
CA ASP A 103 -15.82 -2.78 -9.39
C ASP A 103 -17.24 -3.35 -9.50
N ALA A 104 -17.59 -4.27 -8.61
CA ALA A 104 -18.92 -4.87 -8.58
C ALA A 104 -19.98 -3.91 -8.05
N THR A 105 -19.71 -3.20 -6.95
CA THR A 105 -20.71 -2.41 -6.23
C THR A 105 -20.97 -1.01 -6.80
N GLN A 106 -19.93 -0.38 -7.40
CA GLN A 106 -20.01 0.98 -7.90
C GLN A 106 -20.02 1.05 -9.43
N HIS A 107 -19.34 0.14 -10.12
CA HIS A 107 -19.22 0.15 -11.58
C HIS A 107 -20.04 -0.96 -12.25
N GLY A 108 -20.50 -1.97 -11.52
CA GLY A 108 -21.23 -3.11 -12.07
C GLY A 108 -20.39 -4.01 -12.97
N GLU A 109 -19.07 -3.90 -12.85
CA GLU A 109 -18.10 -4.64 -13.66
C GLU A 109 -17.31 -5.61 -12.79
N LYS A 110 -16.77 -6.68 -13.40
CA LYS A 110 -15.85 -7.63 -12.76
C LYS A 110 -14.61 -7.74 -13.63
N ALA A 111 -13.43 -7.47 -13.05
CA ALA A 111 -12.15 -7.59 -13.75
C ALA A 111 -11.84 -9.03 -14.18
N TYR A 112 -12.32 -10.00 -13.43
CA TYR A 112 -12.12 -11.43 -13.72
C TYR A 112 -13.46 -12.15 -13.75
N SER A 113 -13.63 -13.08 -14.73
CA SER A 113 -14.80 -13.95 -14.76
C SER A 113 -14.84 -14.87 -13.52
N GLU A 114 -16.03 -15.32 -13.16
CA GLU A 114 -16.20 -16.24 -12.02
C GLU A 114 -15.42 -17.54 -12.19
N GLU A 115 -15.26 -18.00 -13.44
CA GLU A 115 -14.45 -19.17 -13.78
C GLU A 115 -12.97 -18.99 -13.47
N VAL A 116 -12.40 -17.78 -13.75
CA VAL A 116 -11.02 -17.45 -13.43
C VAL A 116 -10.83 -17.33 -11.93
N GLN A 117 -11.78 -16.72 -11.21
CA GLN A 117 -11.73 -16.61 -9.75
C GLN A 117 -11.80 -17.99 -9.07
N GLN A 118 -12.67 -18.87 -9.55
CA GLN A 118 -12.75 -20.24 -9.06
C GLN A 118 -11.49 -21.04 -9.39
N GLY A 119 -10.95 -20.88 -10.59
CA GLY A 119 -9.68 -21.49 -10.99
C GLY A 119 -8.51 -21.05 -10.12
N LEU A 120 -8.38 -19.76 -9.82
CA LEU A 120 -7.36 -19.22 -8.91
C LEU A 120 -7.56 -19.71 -7.47
N ALA A 121 -8.79 -19.72 -6.97
CA ALA A 121 -9.11 -20.23 -5.63
C ALA A 121 -8.78 -21.71 -5.51
N THR A 122 -9.09 -22.50 -6.52
CA THR A 122 -8.77 -23.94 -6.58
C THR A 122 -7.25 -24.19 -6.63
N GLN A 123 -6.51 -23.41 -7.42
CA GLN A 123 -5.04 -23.51 -7.46
C GLN A 123 -4.38 -23.08 -6.15
N THR A 124 -4.90 -22.03 -5.51
CA THR A 124 -4.40 -21.59 -4.22
C THR A 124 -4.68 -22.62 -3.13
N SER A 125 -5.87 -23.22 -3.12
CA SER A 125 -6.23 -24.30 -2.20
C SER A 125 -5.37 -25.55 -2.41
N ALA A 126 -5.16 -25.97 -3.65
CA ALA A 126 -4.29 -27.09 -3.98
C ALA A 126 -2.82 -26.83 -3.59
N LYS A 127 -2.34 -25.61 -3.78
CA LYS A 127 -0.99 -25.23 -3.37
C LYS A 127 -0.83 -25.16 -1.83
N LEU A 128 -1.85 -24.69 -1.11
CA LEU A 128 -1.92 -24.76 0.34
C LEU A 128 -1.93 -26.20 0.84
N GLU A 129 -2.70 -27.08 0.21
CA GLU A 129 -2.75 -28.51 0.55
C GLU A 129 -1.39 -29.21 0.39
N LEU A 130 -0.57 -28.80 -0.60
CA LEU A 130 0.77 -29.33 -0.83
C LEU A 130 1.82 -28.84 0.19
N VAL A 131 1.58 -27.67 0.82
CA VAL A 131 2.55 -27.03 1.74
C VAL A 131 2.26 -27.36 3.21
N VAL A 132 1.03 -27.76 3.50
CA VAL A 132 0.55 -27.97 4.88
C VAL A 132 0.85 -29.41 5.33
N LYS A 133 1.44 -29.55 6.52
CA LYS A 133 1.64 -30.85 7.18
C LYS A 133 0.28 -31.51 7.46
N ASP A 134 0.26 -32.82 7.40
CA ASP A 134 -0.98 -33.62 7.61
C ASP A 134 -1.68 -33.30 8.93
N SER A 135 -0.93 -32.89 9.96
CA SER A 135 -1.46 -32.44 11.25
C SER A 135 -2.31 -31.17 11.21
N ASP A 136 -2.12 -30.34 10.19
CA ASP A 136 -2.80 -29.02 10.11
C ASP A 136 -4.01 -29.07 9.16
N ARG A 137 -4.20 -30.17 8.42
CA ARG A 137 -5.29 -30.35 7.47
C ARG A 137 -6.67 -30.27 8.11
N GLU A 138 -6.84 -30.83 9.31
CA GLU A 138 -8.12 -30.79 10.03
C GLU A 138 -8.46 -29.38 10.48
N ILE A 139 -7.46 -28.64 10.95
CA ILE A 139 -7.61 -27.25 11.41
C ILE A 139 -8.02 -26.36 10.23
N ILE A 140 -7.36 -26.50 9.08
CA ILE A 140 -7.67 -25.73 7.88
C ILE A 140 -9.07 -26.07 7.34
N ALA A 141 -9.43 -27.33 7.28
CA ALA A 141 -10.75 -27.77 6.81
C ALA A 141 -11.88 -27.21 7.72
N GLU A 142 -11.65 -27.14 9.02
CA GLU A 142 -12.61 -26.56 9.97
C GLU A 142 -12.73 -25.02 9.81
N MET A 143 -11.61 -24.33 9.58
CA MET A 143 -11.59 -22.88 9.33
C MET A 143 -12.29 -22.50 8.03
N ILE A 144 -12.04 -23.25 6.94
CA ILE A 144 -12.73 -23.05 5.66
C ILE A 144 -14.23 -23.27 5.85
N ARG A 145 -14.65 -24.29 6.60
CA ARG A 145 -16.06 -24.59 6.87
C ARG A 145 -16.73 -23.49 7.70
N LYS A 146 -16.00 -22.87 8.63
CA LYS A 146 -16.49 -21.79 9.50
C LYS A 146 -16.32 -20.40 8.87
N ARG A 147 -15.77 -20.28 7.68
CA ARG A 147 -15.40 -19.01 7.00
C ARG A 147 -14.57 -18.07 7.89
N GLN A 148 -13.70 -18.63 8.71
CA GLN A 148 -12.80 -17.86 9.55
C GLN A 148 -11.54 -17.46 8.79
N PRO A 149 -10.97 -16.26 9.02
CA PRO A 149 -9.74 -15.85 8.38
C PRO A 149 -8.57 -16.74 8.81
N LEU A 150 -7.79 -17.18 7.82
CA LEU A 150 -6.59 -17.98 8.03
C LEU A 150 -5.46 -17.07 8.49
N GLN A 151 -4.93 -17.28 9.68
CA GLN A 151 -3.70 -16.62 10.16
C GLN A 151 -2.56 -17.62 10.16
N VAL A 152 -1.50 -17.29 9.41
CA VAL A 152 -0.28 -18.08 9.34
C VAL A 152 0.84 -17.27 10.01
N ASP A 153 1.44 -17.81 11.05
CA ASP A 153 2.67 -17.26 11.59
C ASP A 153 3.83 -17.55 10.63
N LEU A 154 4.28 -16.50 9.95
CA LEU A 154 5.34 -16.60 8.95
C LEU A 154 6.72 -16.94 9.54
N SER A 155 6.89 -16.87 10.86
CA SER A 155 8.16 -17.19 11.54
C SER A 155 8.28 -18.67 11.87
N THR A 156 7.16 -19.30 12.22
CA THR A 156 7.10 -20.70 12.66
C THR A 156 6.43 -21.63 11.64
N GLY A 157 5.70 -21.06 10.66
CA GLY A 157 4.86 -21.79 9.73
C GLY A 157 3.62 -22.41 10.39
N ALA A 158 3.31 -22.06 11.63
CA ALA A 158 2.16 -22.59 12.35
C ALA A 158 0.87 -21.87 11.93
N ILE A 159 -0.21 -22.64 11.80
CA ILE A 159 -1.55 -22.12 11.52
C ILE A 159 -2.31 -22.06 12.83
N THR A 160 -2.75 -20.85 13.22
CA THR A 160 -3.47 -20.61 14.46
C THR A 160 -4.87 -20.06 14.22
N THR A 161 -5.80 -20.37 15.11
CA THR A 161 -7.14 -19.77 15.15
C THR A 161 -7.18 -18.70 16.24
N THR A 162 -7.90 -17.63 16.00
CA THR A 162 -8.12 -16.54 16.97
C THR A 162 -8.68 -17.05 18.32
N GLU A 163 -9.46 -18.14 18.30
CA GLU A 163 -10.00 -18.78 19.51
C GLU A 163 -8.92 -19.47 20.35
N LYS A 164 -7.89 -20.03 19.73
CA LYS A 164 -6.83 -20.74 20.46
C LYS A 164 -5.89 -19.76 21.17
N GLU A 165 -5.58 -18.63 20.50
CA GLU A 165 -4.76 -17.56 21.12
C GLU A 165 -5.48 -16.88 22.29
N GLN A 166 -6.82 -16.77 22.23
CA GLN A 166 -7.61 -16.23 23.34
C GLN A 166 -7.62 -17.20 24.52
N LYS A 167 -7.79 -18.49 24.25
CA LYS A 167 -7.84 -19.54 25.28
C LYS A 167 -6.49 -19.78 25.94
N ASP A 168 -5.41 -19.65 25.19
CA ASP A 168 -4.04 -19.78 25.71
C ASP A 168 -3.67 -18.55 26.55
N ARG A 169 -4.14 -17.33 26.20
CA ARG A 169 -4.00 -16.12 27.03
C ARG A 169 -4.81 -16.19 28.33
N ASP A 170 -6.04 -16.66 28.26
CA ASP A 170 -6.90 -16.81 29.44
C ASP A 170 -6.37 -17.90 30.42
N ALA A 171 -5.57 -18.83 29.90
CA ALA A 171 -4.92 -19.88 30.72
C ALA A 171 -3.58 -19.47 31.34
N GLU A 172 -2.95 -18.38 30.88
CA GLU A 172 -1.73 -17.81 31.47
C GLU A 172 -2.04 -16.74 32.54
N GLU A 173 -3.31 -16.26 32.63
CA GLU A 173 -3.75 -15.28 33.63
C GLU A 173 -4.41 -15.93 34.89
N ASP A 174 -4.60 -17.25 34.94
CA ASP A 174 -5.05 -18.03 36.12
C ASP A 174 -3.85 -18.77 36.79
#